data_83bb32ed44ef0829be807419da4ecf44
#
_entry.id   83bb32ed44ef0829be807419da4ecf44
#
_cell.length_a   1.000
_cell.length_b   1.000
_cell.length_c   1.000
_cell.angle_alpha   90.00
_cell.angle_beta   90.00
_cell.angle_gamma   90.00
#
_symmetry.space_group_name_H-M   'P 1'
#
loop_
_entity.id
_entity.type
_entity.pdbx_description
1 polymer ?
#
loop_
_entity_poly.entity_id
_entity_poly.type
_entity_poly.pdbx_seq_one_letter_code
_entity_poly.pdbx_strand_id
1 'polypeptide(L)'
;RQMCIRDSAWELQLKGAGLTPYSRMGDGRAVLRSSVREYLASEAMHGLGVPTTRALALVTSDDPVWRETVETAAIVTRMSPSFVRFGSFEHWSSRRQPDMLKALADYVIDRFYPECRAAPAGEPQDAAAPFMGLLREVTRRTAVLMADWQAVGFCHGVMNTDNMSILGLTLDYGPYGFMDGFRLGHVCNHSDSEGRYSWNRQPSVALWNLYRLGGSLHTLVQDVDGLRAVLDEYEGVFTRAFHDRMGAKLGLAAWRPADEPLLDDLLKLMDANQADFTLTWRRLADAVSGRRAPFEDLFIDRPAAAAWLDRLLARHAQDGRPAAEVAQAMNRVNPLYVLRNHLAEEAIRAAKTGDAGEIDTLMKLLRAPFTEQAGYEKYASLPPDWANGIEVSCSS
;
A
#
# COMPACT_ATOMS: atom_id res chain seq x y z
N ARG A 1 -22.13 -5.47 9.35
CA ARG A 1 -22.47 -6.71 10.10
C ARG A 1 -21.22 -7.54 10.30
N GLN A 2 -21.05 -8.05 11.51
CA GLN A 2 -19.94 -8.96 11.83
C GLN A 2 -20.36 -10.40 11.52
N MET A 3 -19.50 -11.14 10.82
CA MET A 3 -19.67 -12.56 10.57
C MET A 3 -18.52 -13.33 11.24
N CYS A 4 -18.85 -14.43 11.95
CA CYS A 4 -17.85 -15.35 12.48
C CYS A 4 -17.74 -16.56 11.55
N ILE A 5 -16.55 -16.80 11.00
CA ILE A 5 -16.25 -17.95 10.16
C ILE A 5 -15.06 -18.66 10.79
N ARG A 6 -15.25 -19.85 11.34
CA ARG A 6 -14.18 -20.67 11.96
C ARG A 6 -13.30 -19.88 12.94
N ASP A 7 -13.82 -19.44 14.05
CA ASP A 7 -13.09 -18.73 15.11
C ASP A 7 -12.48 -17.36 14.69
N SER A 8 -12.64 -16.93 13.46
CA SER A 8 -12.29 -15.60 12.98
C SER A 8 -13.53 -14.75 12.73
N ALA A 9 -13.50 -13.51 13.17
CA ALA A 9 -14.57 -12.55 12.91
C ALA A 9 -14.10 -11.54 11.88
N TRP A 10 -14.97 -11.29 10.88
CA TRP A 10 -14.76 -10.32 9.83
C TRP A 10 -15.86 -9.26 9.84
N GLU A 11 -15.48 -8.03 9.60
CA GLU A 11 -16.42 -6.95 9.34
C GLU A 11 -16.70 -6.88 7.83
N LEU A 12 -17.99 -6.76 7.49
CA LEU A 12 -18.42 -6.49 6.12
C LEU A 12 -18.90 -5.04 6.04
N GLN A 13 -18.36 -4.30 5.07
CA GLN A 13 -18.74 -2.92 4.82
C GLN A 13 -19.17 -2.74 3.37
N LEU A 14 -20.37 -2.18 3.16
CA LEU A 14 -20.90 -1.83 1.84
C LEU A 14 -20.51 -0.39 1.51
N LYS A 15 -19.49 -0.20 0.66
CA LYS A 15 -19.10 1.14 0.18
C LYS A 15 -19.98 1.53 -0.99
N GLY A 16 -20.63 2.68 -0.87
CA GLY A 16 -21.52 3.19 -1.90
C GLY A 16 -23.00 2.89 -1.70
N ALA A 17 -23.39 2.26 -0.58
CA ALA A 17 -24.76 1.84 -0.31
C ALA A 17 -25.72 2.96 0.15
N GLY A 18 -25.28 4.21 0.17
CA GLY A 18 -26.07 5.37 0.54
C GLY A 18 -25.63 6.02 1.84
N LEU A 19 -26.44 6.96 2.32
CA LEU A 19 -26.14 7.80 3.49
C LEU A 19 -26.02 6.99 4.78
N THR A 20 -25.08 7.42 5.60
CA THR A 20 -24.89 6.97 6.99
C THR A 20 -24.79 8.20 7.88
N PRO A 21 -24.90 8.07 9.23
CA PRO A 21 -24.67 9.17 10.15
C PRO A 21 -23.29 9.84 10.03
N TYR A 22 -22.35 9.19 9.35
CA TYR A 22 -20.97 9.65 9.18
C TYR A 22 -20.64 10.15 7.77
N SER A 23 -21.65 10.23 6.88
CA SER A 23 -21.44 10.63 5.46
C SER A 23 -21.10 12.11 5.28
N ARG A 24 -21.13 12.92 6.36
CA ARG A 24 -20.89 14.38 6.34
C ARG A 24 -21.80 15.06 5.30
N MET A 25 -21.18 15.72 4.29
CA MET A 25 -21.88 16.37 3.16
C MET A 25 -22.03 15.47 1.93
N GLY A 26 -21.49 14.26 1.96
CA GLY A 26 -21.55 13.33 0.84
C GLY A 26 -22.87 12.56 0.78
N ASP A 27 -23.23 12.08 -0.42
CA ASP A 27 -24.42 11.26 -0.67
C ASP A 27 -24.27 9.79 -0.23
N GLY A 28 -23.07 9.38 0.18
CA GLY A 28 -22.77 8.00 0.57
C GLY A 28 -22.77 7.01 -0.60
N ARG A 29 -22.86 7.48 -1.83
CA ARG A 29 -22.84 6.65 -3.05
C ARG A 29 -21.44 6.53 -3.62
N ALA A 30 -21.14 5.43 -4.28
CA ALA A 30 -19.95 5.23 -5.08
C ALA A 30 -20.34 5.06 -6.54
N VAL A 31 -19.43 5.45 -7.45
CA VAL A 31 -19.62 5.30 -8.89
C VAL A 31 -18.88 4.07 -9.40
N LEU A 32 -19.29 3.56 -10.58
CA LEU A 32 -18.73 2.34 -11.16
C LEU A 32 -17.19 2.40 -11.27
N ARG A 33 -16.63 3.51 -11.78
CA ARG A 33 -15.17 3.61 -12.01
C ARG A 33 -14.36 3.50 -10.72
N SER A 34 -14.75 4.21 -9.65
CA SER A 34 -14.05 4.13 -8.37
C SER A 34 -14.24 2.77 -7.70
N SER A 35 -15.40 2.16 -7.89
CA SER A 35 -15.72 0.83 -7.36
C SER A 35 -14.93 -0.28 -8.04
N VAL A 36 -14.76 -0.24 -9.37
CA VAL A 36 -13.89 -1.17 -10.12
C VAL A 36 -12.43 -1.02 -9.66
N ARG A 37 -11.95 0.23 -9.52
CA ARG A 37 -10.58 0.49 -9.04
C ARG A 37 -10.35 -0.09 -7.64
N GLU A 38 -11.25 0.15 -6.70
CA GLU A 38 -11.11 -0.38 -5.34
C GLU A 38 -11.20 -1.91 -5.29
N TYR A 39 -12.14 -2.49 -6.05
CA TYR A 39 -12.33 -3.93 -6.14
C TYR A 39 -11.06 -4.64 -6.63
N LEU A 40 -10.44 -4.13 -7.69
CA LEU A 40 -9.22 -4.68 -8.25
C LEU A 40 -7.99 -4.40 -7.38
N ALA A 41 -7.87 -3.18 -6.83
CA ALA A 41 -6.70 -2.78 -6.04
C ALA A 41 -6.54 -3.58 -4.75
N SER A 42 -7.64 -3.83 -4.03
CA SER A 42 -7.59 -4.60 -2.79
C SER A 42 -7.08 -6.02 -3.04
N GLU A 43 -7.47 -6.67 -4.12
CA GLU A 43 -7.00 -7.99 -4.50
C GLU A 43 -5.57 -7.95 -5.09
N ALA A 44 -5.22 -6.89 -5.83
CA ALA A 44 -3.85 -6.65 -6.30
C ALA A 44 -2.86 -6.55 -5.13
N MET A 45 -3.17 -5.72 -4.14
CA MET A 45 -2.33 -5.57 -2.95
C MET A 45 -2.22 -6.87 -2.16
N HIS A 46 -3.33 -7.61 -2.01
CA HIS A 46 -3.31 -8.93 -1.40
C HIS A 46 -2.41 -9.92 -2.18
N GLY A 47 -2.52 -9.95 -3.51
CA GLY A 47 -1.67 -10.78 -4.37
C GLY A 47 -0.18 -10.43 -4.25
N LEU A 48 0.15 -9.15 -4.07
CA LEU A 48 1.51 -8.67 -3.81
C LEU A 48 2.02 -9.00 -2.40
N GLY A 49 1.17 -9.52 -1.51
CA GLY A 49 1.53 -9.80 -0.12
C GLY A 49 1.50 -8.57 0.79
N VAL A 50 0.95 -7.45 0.31
CA VAL A 50 0.81 -6.21 1.10
C VAL A 50 -0.45 -6.29 1.98
N PRO A 51 -0.36 -6.04 3.30
CA PRO A 51 -1.52 -6.03 4.18
C PRO A 51 -2.61 -5.06 3.70
N THR A 52 -3.83 -5.57 3.51
CA THR A 52 -4.92 -4.81 2.90
C THR A 52 -6.30 -5.33 3.32
N THR A 53 -7.31 -4.49 3.19
CA THR A 53 -8.71 -4.94 3.16
C THR A 53 -8.96 -5.76 1.89
N ARG A 54 -9.98 -6.64 1.91
CA ARG A 54 -10.36 -7.49 0.78
C ARG A 54 -11.67 -7.00 0.17
N ALA A 55 -11.88 -7.31 -1.11
CA ALA A 55 -13.14 -7.07 -1.80
C ALA A 55 -13.83 -8.39 -2.11
N LEU A 56 -15.06 -8.56 -1.56
CA LEU A 56 -15.85 -9.77 -1.75
C LEU A 56 -16.68 -9.73 -3.03
N ALA A 57 -17.32 -8.60 -3.30
CA ALA A 57 -18.21 -8.42 -4.44
C ALA A 57 -18.25 -6.97 -4.91
N LEU A 58 -18.50 -6.80 -6.20
CA LEU A 58 -18.86 -5.55 -6.85
C LEU A 58 -20.25 -5.70 -7.45
N VAL A 59 -21.17 -4.82 -7.06
CA VAL A 59 -22.54 -4.79 -7.60
C VAL A 59 -22.73 -3.45 -8.32
N THR A 60 -23.25 -3.49 -9.54
CA THR A 60 -23.53 -2.31 -10.37
C THR A 60 -25.01 -1.98 -10.38
N SER A 61 -25.37 -0.73 -10.64
CA SER A 61 -26.74 -0.25 -10.79
C SER A 61 -26.77 0.82 -11.88
N ASP A 62 -27.88 0.92 -12.59
CA ASP A 62 -28.13 1.99 -13.55
C ASP A 62 -28.56 3.31 -12.90
N ASP A 63 -28.67 3.35 -11.57
CA ASP A 63 -29.00 4.58 -10.83
C ASP A 63 -27.98 5.67 -11.13
N PRO A 64 -28.40 6.89 -11.50
CA PRO A 64 -27.51 7.99 -11.75
C PRO A 64 -26.89 8.52 -10.44
N VAL A 65 -25.62 8.82 -10.48
CA VAL A 65 -24.86 9.49 -9.41
C VAL A 65 -24.22 10.73 -9.98
N TRP A 66 -24.51 11.89 -9.39
CA TRP A 66 -23.94 13.17 -9.81
C TRP A 66 -22.53 13.34 -9.24
N ARG A 67 -21.54 13.48 -10.12
CA ARG A 67 -20.15 13.84 -9.83
C ARG A 67 -19.78 15.02 -10.75
N GLU A 68 -18.59 15.13 -11.28
CA GLU A 68 -18.25 16.09 -12.34
C GLU A 68 -19.12 15.86 -13.60
N THR A 69 -19.45 14.61 -13.85
CA THR A 69 -20.42 14.15 -14.85
C THR A 69 -21.41 13.21 -14.19
N VAL A 70 -22.51 12.90 -14.88
CA VAL A 70 -23.45 11.86 -14.44
C VAL A 70 -22.81 10.49 -14.69
N GLU A 71 -22.70 9.69 -13.64
CA GLU A 71 -22.17 8.33 -13.68
C GLU A 71 -23.16 7.32 -13.10
N THR A 72 -22.90 6.04 -13.29
CA THR A 72 -23.70 4.96 -12.71
C THR A 72 -23.21 4.56 -11.33
N ALA A 73 -24.16 4.20 -10.46
CA ALA A 73 -23.87 3.75 -9.10
C ALA A 73 -23.25 2.36 -9.08
N ALA A 74 -22.43 2.10 -8.06
CA ALA A 74 -21.96 0.76 -7.74
C ALA A 74 -21.71 0.62 -6.22
N ILE A 75 -21.71 -0.62 -5.75
CA ILE A 75 -21.44 -0.97 -4.35
C ILE A 75 -20.33 -2.00 -4.30
N VAL A 76 -19.27 -1.69 -3.52
CA VAL A 76 -18.23 -2.67 -3.20
C VAL A 76 -18.49 -3.23 -1.81
N THR A 77 -18.57 -4.55 -1.71
CA THR A 77 -18.57 -5.25 -0.43
C THR A 77 -17.13 -5.47 0.01
N ARG A 78 -16.68 -4.70 1.00
CA ARG A 78 -15.34 -4.80 1.57
C ARG A 78 -15.34 -5.73 2.79
N MET A 79 -14.23 -6.41 3.01
CA MET A 79 -13.99 -7.29 4.14
C MET A 79 -12.71 -6.91 4.86
N SER A 80 -12.74 -6.89 6.18
CA SER A 80 -11.57 -6.66 7.03
C SER A 80 -11.77 -7.31 8.40
N PRO A 81 -10.71 -7.70 9.11
CA PRO A 81 -10.84 -8.02 10.54
C PRO A 81 -11.41 -6.84 11.35
N SER A 82 -11.05 -5.60 10.99
CA SER A 82 -11.65 -4.37 11.48
C SER A 82 -11.45 -3.20 10.53
N PHE A 83 -12.42 -2.27 10.51
CA PHE A 83 -12.33 -0.97 9.84
C PHE A 83 -12.06 0.18 10.81
N VAL A 84 -11.62 -0.08 12.03
CA VAL A 84 -11.19 0.97 12.97
C VAL A 84 -9.95 1.67 12.43
N ARG A 85 -9.98 3.00 12.48
CA ARG A 85 -8.97 3.90 11.92
C ARG A 85 -8.38 4.82 12.98
N PHE A 86 -7.27 5.47 12.68
CA PHE A 86 -6.71 6.49 13.59
C PHE A 86 -7.73 7.61 13.85
N GLY A 87 -8.48 8.04 12.82
CA GLY A 87 -9.54 9.02 12.96
C GLY A 87 -10.65 8.62 13.92
N SER A 88 -10.89 7.31 14.16
CA SER A 88 -11.84 6.85 15.17
C SER A 88 -11.41 7.23 16.58
N PHE A 89 -10.13 7.24 16.87
CA PHE A 89 -9.56 7.70 18.16
C PHE A 89 -9.60 9.22 18.27
N GLU A 90 -9.24 9.95 17.21
CA GLU A 90 -9.34 11.41 17.15
C GLU A 90 -10.78 11.88 17.39
N HIS A 91 -11.76 11.15 16.86
CA HIS A 91 -13.17 11.47 17.03
C HIS A 91 -13.59 11.58 18.50
N TRP A 92 -13.22 10.60 19.33
CA TRP A 92 -13.56 10.58 20.75
C TRP A 92 -12.69 11.54 21.56
N SER A 93 -11.40 11.62 21.24
CA SER A 93 -10.46 12.54 21.89
C SER A 93 -10.87 14.00 21.67
N SER A 94 -11.19 14.41 20.45
CA SER A 94 -11.60 15.78 20.11
C SER A 94 -12.90 16.19 20.79
N ARG A 95 -13.78 15.23 21.07
CA ARG A 95 -15.05 15.45 21.81
C ARG A 95 -14.90 15.40 23.31
N ARG A 96 -13.69 15.20 23.83
CA ARG A 96 -13.41 15.08 25.26
C ARG A 96 -14.25 13.97 25.93
N GLN A 97 -14.34 12.82 25.28
CA GLN A 97 -15.07 11.64 25.75
C GLN A 97 -14.08 10.50 26.11
N PRO A 98 -13.34 10.60 27.22
CA PRO A 98 -12.28 9.66 27.59
C PRO A 98 -12.80 8.24 27.80
N ASP A 99 -14.03 8.07 28.31
CA ASP A 99 -14.62 6.75 28.55
C ASP A 99 -14.87 6.03 27.21
N MET A 100 -15.35 6.74 26.17
CA MET A 100 -15.56 6.19 24.85
C MET A 100 -14.24 5.89 24.14
N LEU A 101 -13.24 6.76 24.32
CA LEU A 101 -11.89 6.54 23.81
C LEU A 101 -11.28 5.29 24.43
N LYS A 102 -11.41 5.14 25.77
CA LYS A 102 -10.94 3.97 26.49
C LYS A 102 -11.64 2.71 26.01
N ALA A 103 -12.97 2.73 25.90
CA ALA A 103 -13.74 1.58 25.41
C ALA A 103 -13.31 1.14 24.00
N LEU A 104 -13.04 2.11 23.10
CA LEU A 104 -12.51 1.81 21.76
C LEU A 104 -11.10 1.19 21.84
N ALA A 105 -10.22 1.76 22.65
CA ALA A 105 -8.86 1.25 22.82
C ALA A 105 -8.87 -0.15 23.41
N ASP A 106 -9.68 -0.39 24.46
CA ASP A 106 -9.86 -1.71 25.06
C ASP A 106 -10.39 -2.75 24.06
N TYR A 107 -11.42 -2.37 23.28
CA TYR A 107 -11.95 -3.25 22.21
C TYR A 107 -10.86 -3.65 21.22
N VAL A 108 -10.05 -2.69 20.77
CA VAL A 108 -8.97 -2.96 19.80
C VAL A 108 -7.89 -3.83 20.41
N ILE A 109 -7.48 -3.55 21.66
CA ILE A 109 -6.47 -4.34 22.37
C ILE A 109 -6.96 -5.77 22.56
N ASP A 110 -8.13 -5.95 23.19
CA ASP A 110 -8.63 -7.28 23.56
C ASP A 110 -8.84 -8.19 22.35
N ARG A 111 -9.15 -7.59 21.20
CA ARG A 111 -9.46 -8.34 20.01
C ARG A 111 -8.27 -8.57 19.09
N PHE A 112 -7.36 -7.61 18.95
CA PHE A 112 -6.33 -7.62 17.93
C PHE A 112 -4.90 -7.53 18.45
N TYR A 113 -4.75 -7.16 19.74
CA TYR A 113 -3.46 -6.95 20.40
C TYR A 113 -3.49 -7.45 21.86
N PRO A 114 -4.01 -8.68 22.10
CA PRO A 114 -4.17 -9.17 23.48
C PRO A 114 -2.85 -9.24 24.25
N GLU A 115 -1.72 -9.34 23.53
CA GLU A 115 -0.37 -9.31 24.09
C GLU A 115 -0.06 -7.99 24.83
N CYS A 116 -0.72 -6.90 24.46
CA CYS A 116 -0.56 -5.60 25.13
C CYS A 116 -1.11 -5.60 26.57
N ARG A 117 -1.93 -6.61 26.95
CA ARG A 117 -2.42 -6.79 28.34
C ARG A 117 -1.42 -7.51 29.23
N ALA A 118 -0.43 -8.16 28.67
CA ALA A 118 0.53 -8.90 29.44
C ALA A 118 1.45 -7.94 30.22
N ALA A 119 1.42 -7.98 31.55
CA ALA A 119 2.43 -7.31 32.37
C ALA A 119 3.71 -8.15 32.42
N PRO A 120 4.90 -7.53 32.46
CA PRO A 120 6.14 -8.24 32.75
C PRO A 120 6.02 -8.98 34.09
N ALA A 121 6.55 -10.21 34.14
CA ALA A 121 6.45 -11.04 35.33
C ALA A 121 7.10 -10.34 36.54
N GLY A 122 6.31 -10.08 37.58
CA GLY A 122 6.78 -9.49 38.83
C GLY A 122 6.68 -7.97 38.95
N GLU A 123 6.16 -7.28 37.90
CA GLU A 123 5.92 -5.83 37.95
C GLU A 123 4.43 -5.53 38.24
N PRO A 124 4.13 -4.42 38.96
CA PRO A 124 2.77 -3.95 39.10
C PRO A 124 2.19 -3.60 37.73
N GLN A 125 0.94 -3.96 37.50
CA GLN A 125 0.26 -3.67 36.26
C GLN A 125 0.00 -2.15 36.14
N ASP A 126 0.77 -1.46 35.34
CA ASP A 126 0.50 -0.05 35.00
C ASP A 126 -0.75 0.02 34.10
N ALA A 127 -1.74 0.80 34.53
CA ALA A 127 -2.99 0.98 33.80
C ALA A 127 -2.81 1.60 32.39
N ALA A 128 -1.71 2.33 32.18
CA ALA A 128 -1.36 2.95 30.90
C ALA A 128 -0.60 2.00 29.95
N ALA A 129 0.05 0.97 30.49
CA ALA A 129 0.91 0.06 29.71
C ALA A 129 0.22 -0.58 28.50
N PRO A 130 -1.04 -1.06 28.57
CA PRO A 130 -1.74 -1.60 27.41
C PRO A 130 -1.91 -0.60 26.26
N PHE A 131 -2.18 0.67 26.56
CA PHE A 131 -2.37 1.72 25.55
C PHE A 131 -1.03 2.14 24.91
N MET A 132 0.03 2.13 25.70
CA MET A 132 1.40 2.32 25.22
C MET A 132 1.83 1.16 24.31
N GLY A 133 1.52 -0.08 24.70
CA GLY A 133 1.72 -1.28 23.89
C GLY A 133 0.96 -1.21 22.56
N LEU A 134 -0.31 -0.78 22.58
CA LEU A 134 -1.10 -0.55 21.39
C LEU A 134 -0.41 0.43 20.43
N LEU A 135 0.02 1.60 20.92
CA LEU A 135 0.71 2.59 20.10
C LEU A 135 1.97 1.99 19.46
N ARG A 136 2.77 1.23 20.23
CA ARG A 136 4.00 0.59 19.73
C ARG A 136 3.72 -0.40 18.60
N GLU A 137 2.74 -1.30 18.78
CA GLU A 137 2.40 -2.28 17.75
C GLU A 137 1.82 -1.63 16.50
N VAL A 138 0.98 -0.61 16.64
CA VAL A 138 0.45 0.15 15.52
C VAL A 138 1.57 0.90 14.80
N THR A 139 2.52 1.50 15.53
CA THR A 139 3.71 2.16 14.96
C THR A 139 4.53 1.18 14.14
N ARG A 140 4.82 -0.01 14.69
CA ARG A 140 5.57 -1.06 14.01
C ARG A 140 4.87 -1.53 12.73
N ARG A 141 3.57 -1.85 12.80
CA ARG A 141 2.80 -2.33 11.63
C ARG A 141 2.70 -1.26 10.55
N THR A 142 2.51 0.00 10.94
CA THR A 142 2.44 1.12 9.99
C THR A 142 3.78 1.34 9.29
N ALA A 143 4.90 1.26 10.02
CA ALA A 143 6.23 1.39 9.44
C ALA A 143 6.51 0.29 8.40
N VAL A 144 6.19 -0.96 8.70
CA VAL A 144 6.33 -2.09 7.77
C VAL A 144 5.42 -1.91 6.54
N LEU A 145 4.16 -1.48 6.74
CA LEU A 145 3.24 -1.21 5.63
C LEU A 145 3.78 -0.13 4.68
N MET A 146 4.41 0.92 5.22
CA MET A 146 5.03 1.95 4.38
C MET A 146 6.19 1.39 3.56
N ALA A 147 7.01 0.52 4.13
CA ALA A 147 8.08 -0.15 3.39
C ALA A 147 7.52 -1.05 2.27
N ASP A 148 6.41 -1.75 2.52
CA ASP A 148 5.74 -2.57 1.51
C ASP A 148 5.20 -1.69 0.36
N TRP A 149 4.55 -0.55 0.65
CA TRP A 149 4.06 0.37 -0.39
C TRP A 149 5.20 0.92 -1.25
N GLN A 150 6.30 1.35 -0.60
CA GLN A 150 7.48 1.84 -1.32
C GLN A 150 8.04 0.75 -2.26
N ALA A 151 8.15 -0.48 -1.77
CA ALA A 151 8.74 -1.59 -2.51
C ALA A 151 7.95 -2.00 -3.75
N VAL A 152 6.63 -1.78 -3.79
CA VAL A 152 5.77 -2.11 -4.94
C VAL A 152 5.42 -0.90 -5.82
N GLY A 153 5.95 0.29 -5.50
CA GLY A 153 5.66 1.53 -6.24
C GLY A 153 4.23 2.02 -6.07
N PHE A 154 3.58 1.69 -4.95
CA PHE A 154 2.21 2.10 -4.67
C PHE A 154 2.16 3.49 -4.03
N CYS A 155 1.29 4.35 -4.56
CA CYS A 155 0.95 5.66 -4.01
C CYS A 155 -0.52 5.64 -3.59
N HIS A 156 -0.78 5.89 -2.31
CA HIS A 156 -2.15 5.89 -1.76
C HIS A 156 -2.93 7.14 -2.17
N GLY A 157 -2.27 8.28 -2.24
CA GLY A 157 -2.82 9.56 -2.70
C GLY A 157 -3.65 10.34 -1.68
N VAL A 158 -4.15 9.74 -0.59
CA VAL A 158 -4.88 10.43 0.50
C VAL A 158 -4.60 9.74 1.84
N MET A 159 -3.57 10.18 2.54
CA MET A 159 -3.14 9.58 3.80
C MET A 159 -3.51 10.48 4.99
N ASN A 160 -4.79 10.76 5.18
CA ASN A 160 -5.29 11.36 6.41
C ASN A 160 -5.56 10.27 7.48
N THR A 161 -5.86 10.65 8.72
CA THR A 161 -6.12 9.72 9.82
C THR A 161 -7.34 8.83 9.59
N ASP A 162 -8.28 9.25 8.74
CA ASP A 162 -9.44 8.44 8.35
C ASP A 162 -9.07 7.32 7.36
N ASN A 163 -7.88 7.37 6.76
CA ASN A 163 -7.38 6.38 5.82
C ASN A 163 -6.18 5.58 6.37
N MET A 164 -5.95 5.64 7.69
CA MET A 164 -4.92 4.87 8.38
C MET A 164 -5.55 3.82 9.28
N SER A 165 -5.32 2.55 8.96
CA SER A 165 -5.87 1.41 9.71
C SER A 165 -5.16 1.21 11.03
N ILE A 166 -5.92 0.98 12.10
CA ILE A 166 -5.34 0.60 13.39
C ILE A 166 -4.65 -0.77 13.35
N LEU A 167 -4.91 -1.58 12.33
CA LEU A 167 -4.30 -2.90 12.13
C LEU A 167 -3.12 -2.88 11.16
N GLY A 168 -2.74 -1.71 10.61
CA GLY A 168 -1.69 -1.61 9.59
C GLY A 168 -2.11 -2.22 8.25
N LEU A 169 -3.37 -2.06 7.86
CA LEU A 169 -3.89 -2.52 6.58
C LEU A 169 -4.03 -1.34 5.61
N THR A 170 -3.78 -1.57 4.33
CA THR A 170 -4.18 -0.63 3.27
C THR A 170 -5.70 -0.63 3.17
N LEU A 171 -6.31 0.54 3.24
CA LEU A 171 -7.76 0.70 3.14
C LEU A 171 -8.13 1.99 2.39
N ASP A 172 -9.37 2.05 1.88
CA ASP A 172 -9.93 3.22 1.18
C ASP A 172 -9.15 3.63 -0.08
N TYR A 173 -9.21 2.76 -1.06
CA TYR A 173 -8.61 2.99 -2.38
C TYR A 173 -9.38 4.08 -3.15
N GLY A 174 -8.94 5.33 -2.94
CA GLY A 174 -9.43 6.50 -3.68
C GLY A 174 -8.54 6.81 -4.89
N PRO A 175 -7.87 7.99 -4.92
CA PRO A 175 -6.99 8.39 -6.02
C PRO A 175 -5.59 7.75 -5.93
N TYR A 176 -5.53 6.45 -5.64
CA TYR A 176 -4.28 5.71 -5.59
C TYR A 176 -3.73 5.44 -7.00
N GLY A 177 -2.48 5.02 -7.09
CA GLY A 177 -1.87 4.50 -8.32
C GLY A 177 -0.63 3.65 -8.04
N PHE A 178 -0.37 2.70 -8.95
CA PHE A 178 0.95 2.09 -9.09
C PHE A 178 1.76 2.94 -10.06
N MET A 179 3.00 3.25 -9.69
CA MET A 179 3.88 4.09 -10.48
C MET A 179 4.30 3.38 -11.77
N ASP A 180 4.12 4.04 -12.91
CA ASP A 180 4.67 3.62 -14.18
C ASP A 180 6.14 4.12 -14.30
N GLY A 181 6.41 5.23 -14.95
CA GLY A 181 7.73 5.84 -14.95
C GLY A 181 8.14 6.34 -13.56
N PHE A 182 9.30 5.91 -13.07
CA PHE A 182 9.74 6.23 -11.73
C PHE A 182 10.05 7.71 -11.57
N ARG A 183 9.52 8.31 -10.51
CA ARG A 183 9.85 9.65 -10.01
C ARG A 183 9.81 9.63 -8.49
N LEU A 184 10.87 10.11 -7.83
CA LEU A 184 10.92 10.20 -6.38
C LEU A 184 9.76 11.01 -5.81
N GLY A 185 9.42 12.13 -6.43
CA GLY A 185 8.32 13.00 -6.05
C GLY A 185 6.99 12.68 -6.72
N HIS A 186 6.75 11.44 -7.19
CA HIS A 186 5.52 11.06 -7.88
C HIS A 186 4.27 11.32 -7.06
N VAL A 187 3.30 12.02 -7.64
CA VAL A 187 1.98 12.33 -7.08
C VAL A 187 0.93 11.64 -7.94
N CYS A 188 0.16 10.71 -7.37
CA CYS A 188 -0.89 9.99 -8.09
C CYS A 188 -2.25 10.70 -8.06
N ASN A 189 -2.46 11.57 -7.10
CA ASN A 189 -3.72 12.27 -6.88
C ASN A 189 -3.66 13.68 -7.47
N HIS A 190 -4.39 13.93 -8.55
CA HIS A 190 -4.45 15.24 -9.21
C HIS A 190 -4.88 16.39 -8.26
N SER A 191 -5.68 16.08 -7.22
CA SER A 191 -6.11 17.07 -6.22
C SER A 191 -5.02 17.44 -5.19
N ASP A 192 -3.89 16.70 -5.16
CA ASP A 192 -2.75 16.96 -4.27
C ASP A 192 -1.74 17.91 -4.92
N SER A 193 -2.10 19.19 -5.04
CA SER A 193 -1.29 20.21 -5.71
C SER A 193 0.05 20.51 -5.02
N GLU A 194 0.17 20.20 -3.73
CA GLU A 194 1.39 20.42 -2.94
C GLU A 194 2.28 19.18 -2.84
N GLY A 195 1.85 18.05 -3.40
CA GLY A 195 2.56 16.79 -3.32
C GLY A 195 2.72 16.28 -1.89
N ARG A 196 1.74 16.57 -1.02
CA ARG A 196 1.75 16.11 0.38
C ARG A 196 1.89 14.59 0.46
N TYR A 197 1.21 13.86 -0.42
CA TYR A 197 1.15 12.41 -0.47
C TYR A 197 2.01 11.81 -1.59
N SER A 198 3.06 12.54 -2.03
CA SER A 198 4.00 11.98 -3.01
C SER A 198 4.67 10.71 -2.49
N TRP A 199 5.10 9.86 -3.40
CA TRP A 199 5.66 8.55 -3.08
C TRP A 199 6.75 8.60 -1.99
N ASN A 200 7.73 9.48 -2.14
CA ASN A 200 8.82 9.63 -1.17
C ASN A 200 8.41 10.27 0.17
N ARG A 201 7.21 10.88 0.25
CA ARG A 201 6.70 11.49 1.49
C ARG A 201 5.75 10.56 2.27
N GLN A 202 5.30 9.46 1.68
CA GLN A 202 4.36 8.56 2.35
C GLN A 202 4.86 8.10 3.74
N PRO A 203 6.15 7.70 3.95
CA PRO A 203 6.61 7.32 5.27
C PRO A 203 6.53 8.44 6.30
N SER A 204 6.89 9.67 5.94
CA SER A 204 6.83 10.82 6.86
C SER A 204 5.40 11.25 7.18
N VAL A 205 4.49 11.13 6.21
CA VAL A 205 3.06 11.38 6.45
C VAL A 205 2.44 10.32 7.35
N ALA A 206 2.85 9.05 7.20
CA ALA A 206 2.42 7.99 8.11
C ALA A 206 2.88 8.25 9.55
N LEU A 207 4.12 8.69 9.75
CA LEU A 207 4.63 9.10 11.06
C LEU A 207 3.82 10.28 11.61
N TRP A 208 3.49 11.28 10.79
CA TRP A 208 2.62 12.38 11.22
C TRP A 208 1.25 11.87 11.70
N ASN A 209 0.64 10.91 11.01
CA ASN A 209 -0.61 10.29 11.43
C ASN A 209 -0.47 9.50 12.75
N LEU A 210 0.67 8.86 12.97
CA LEU A 210 0.98 8.19 14.25
C LEU A 210 1.09 9.19 15.41
N TYR A 211 1.66 10.38 15.17
CA TYR A 211 1.63 11.46 16.18
C TYR A 211 0.20 11.91 16.50
N ARG A 212 -0.72 11.94 15.51
CA ARG A 212 -2.13 12.24 15.75
C ARG A 212 -2.79 11.15 16.62
N LEU A 213 -2.49 9.87 16.34
CA LEU A 213 -2.98 8.74 17.16
C LEU A 213 -2.40 8.83 18.59
N GLY A 214 -1.09 9.05 18.74
CA GLY A 214 -0.44 9.20 20.04
C GLY A 214 -1.03 10.35 20.86
N GLY A 215 -1.28 11.50 20.20
CA GLY A 215 -1.98 12.65 20.81
C GLY A 215 -3.39 12.30 21.29
N SER A 216 -4.11 11.45 20.56
CA SER A 216 -5.43 10.96 21.02
C SER A 216 -5.32 10.06 22.23
N LEU A 217 -4.33 9.17 22.28
CA LEU A 217 -4.09 8.24 23.40
C LEU A 217 -3.52 8.93 24.63
N HIS A 218 -2.96 10.14 24.51
CA HIS A 218 -2.39 10.89 25.64
C HIS A 218 -3.38 11.05 26.81
N THR A 219 -4.67 11.21 26.53
CA THR A 219 -5.70 11.28 27.58
C THR A 219 -5.74 10.03 28.48
N LEU A 220 -5.36 8.86 27.92
CA LEU A 220 -5.36 7.57 28.65
C LEU A 220 -3.99 7.26 29.28
N VAL A 221 -2.91 7.73 28.66
CA VAL A 221 -1.53 7.40 29.04
C VAL A 221 -0.91 8.45 29.98
N GLN A 222 -1.14 9.73 29.73
CA GLN A 222 -0.61 10.88 30.45
C GLN A 222 0.93 10.95 30.58
N ASP A 223 1.64 10.24 29.72
CA ASP A 223 3.10 10.24 29.61
C ASP A 223 3.53 10.64 28.20
N VAL A 224 3.84 11.92 28.03
CA VAL A 224 4.24 12.50 26.72
C VAL A 224 5.58 11.96 26.24
N ASP A 225 6.53 11.80 27.16
CA ASP A 225 7.88 11.37 26.81
C ASP A 225 7.88 9.89 26.45
N GLY A 226 7.14 9.06 27.15
CA GLY A 226 6.92 7.66 26.80
C GLY A 226 6.23 7.49 25.45
N LEU A 227 5.20 8.28 25.14
CA LEU A 227 4.54 8.28 23.81
C LEU A 227 5.51 8.67 22.68
N ARG A 228 6.37 9.69 22.90
CA ARG A 228 7.41 10.07 21.94
C ARG A 228 8.42 8.96 21.73
N ALA A 229 8.93 8.38 22.81
CA ALA A 229 9.91 7.29 22.72
C ALA A 229 9.38 6.12 21.87
N VAL A 230 8.09 5.79 21.98
CA VAL A 230 7.45 4.77 21.13
C VAL A 230 7.41 5.21 19.67
N LEU A 231 7.06 6.47 19.39
CA LEU A 231 7.00 6.97 18.01
C LEU A 231 8.39 7.10 17.37
N ASP A 232 9.41 7.37 18.14
CA ASP A 232 10.81 7.45 17.68
C ASP A 232 11.36 6.09 17.20
N GLU A 233 10.72 4.96 17.59
CA GLU A 233 11.02 3.62 17.06
C GLU A 233 10.66 3.47 15.55
N TYR A 234 9.78 4.33 15.04
CA TYR A 234 9.22 4.24 13.67
C TYR A 234 10.31 4.20 12.59
N GLU A 235 11.23 5.16 12.62
CA GLU A 235 12.25 5.31 11.58
C GLU A 235 13.14 4.06 11.48
N GLY A 236 13.58 3.54 12.63
CA GLY A 236 14.40 2.34 12.68
C GLY A 236 13.67 1.09 12.18
N VAL A 237 12.35 0.97 12.45
CA VAL A 237 11.52 -0.14 11.94
C VAL A 237 11.30 0.00 10.43
N PHE A 238 10.94 1.19 9.96
CA PHE A 238 10.75 1.47 8.53
C PHE A 238 12.02 1.18 7.74
N THR A 239 13.16 1.72 8.16
CA THR A 239 14.44 1.58 7.45
C THR A 239 14.85 0.12 7.31
N ARG A 240 14.77 -0.66 8.39
CA ARG A 240 15.05 -2.11 8.32
C ARG A 240 14.11 -2.82 7.35
N ALA A 241 12.79 -2.60 7.47
CA ALA A 241 11.83 -3.24 6.60
C ALA A 241 12.02 -2.84 5.12
N PHE A 242 12.31 -1.56 4.85
CA PHE A 242 12.59 -1.08 3.50
C PHE A 242 13.85 -1.70 2.92
N HIS A 243 14.94 -1.74 3.67
CA HIS A 243 16.19 -2.38 3.25
C HIS A 243 16.00 -3.88 2.98
N ASP A 244 15.24 -4.59 3.82
CA ASP A 244 14.93 -6.01 3.60
C ASP A 244 14.17 -6.21 2.29
N ARG A 245 13.15 -5.38 2.00
CA ARG A 245 12.37 -5.45 0.75
C ARG A 245 13.25 -5.12 -0.46
N MET A 246 14.00 -4.03 -0.40
CA MET A 246 14.83 -3.59 -1.52
C MET A 246 16.02 -4.53 -1.75
N GLY A 247 16.62 -5.07 -0.69
CA GLY A 247 17.65 -6.09 -0.78
C GLY A 247 17.15 -7.36 -1.46
N ALA A 248 15.94 -7.84 -1.10
CA ALA A 248 15.31 -8.97 -1.77
C ALA A 248 15.03 -8.68 -3.25
N LYS A 249 14.57 -7.47 -3.60
CA LYS A 249 14.34 -7.04 -4.99
C LYS A 249 15.63 -6.99 -5.80
N LEU A 250 16.73 -6.58 -5.19
CA LEU A 250 18.07 -6.60 -5.77
C LEU A 250 18.68 -8.00 -5.82
N GLY A 251 18.08 -9.01 -5.19
CA GLY A 251 18.61 -10.39 -5.14
C GLY A 251 19.75 -10.59 -4.15
N LEU A 252 19.93 -9.68 -3.20
CA LEU A 252 20.96 -9.80 -2.16
C LEU A 252 20.61 -10.92 -1.16
N ALA A 253 21.61 -11.66 -0.69
CA ALA A 253 21.40 -12.68 0.35
C ALA A 253 21.02 -12.06 1.70
N ALA A 254 21.62 -10.92 2.02
CA ALA A 254 21.30 -10.07 3.17
C ALA A 254 21.74 -8.65 2.85
N TRP A 255 20.98 -7.68 3.36
CA TRP A 255 21.33 -6.27 3.28
C TRP A 255 22.55 -5.95 4.16
N ARG A 256 23.47 -5.15 3.64
CA ARG A 256 24.60 -4.58 4.36
C ARG A 256 24.57 -3.05 4.25
N PRO A 257 25.06 -2.29 5.22
CA PRO A 257 25.12 -0.82 5.11
C PRO A 257 25.87 -0.33 3.85
N ALA A 258 26.84 -1.11 3.37
CA ALA A 258 27.57 -0.81 2.13
C ALA A 258 26.74 -0.96 0.84
N ASP A 259 25.53 -1.54 0.92
CA ASP A 259 24.63 -1.73 -0.22
C ASP A 259 23.74 -0.48 -0.46
N GLU A 260 23.68 0.46 0.51
CA GLU A 260 22.84 1.66 0.41
C GLU A 260 23.17 2.53 -0.82
N PRO A 261 24.46 2.85 -1.13
CA PRO A 261 24.79 3.59 -2.34
C PRO A 261 24.40 2.85 -3.64
N LEU A 262 24.34 1.52 -3.63
CA LEU A 262 23.93 0.74 -4.79
C LEU A 262 22.43 0.92 -5.08
N LEU A 263 21.59 0.93 -4.03
CA LEU A 263 20.17 1.20 -4.14
C LEU A 263 19.91 2.66 -4.54
N ASP A 264 20.54 3.61 -3.85
CA ASP A 264 20.37 5.03 -4.10
C ASP A 264 20.73 5.42 -5.54
N ASP A 265 21.82 4.88 -6.06
CA ASP A 265 22.24 5.14 -7.44
C ASP A 265 21.27 4.55 -8.46
N LEU A 266 20.67 3.37 -8.18
CA LEU A 266 19.61 2.83 -9.04
C LEU A 266 18.38 3.75 -9.03
N LEU A 267 17.91 4.16 -7.86
CA LEU A 267 16.75 5.04 -7.76
C LEU A 267 16.98 6.38 -8.45
N LYS A 268 18.17 6.98 -8.30
CA LYS A 268 18.54 8.20 -9.03
C LYS A 268 18.58 7.97 -10.55
N LEU A 269 19.11 6.84 -10.99
CA LEU A 269 19.18 6.49 -12.42
C LEU A 269 17.77 6.28 -12.98
N MET A 270 16.90 5.58 -12.25
CA MET A 270 15.49 5.40 -12.63
C MET A 270 14.75 6.74 -12.71
N ASP A 271 14.94 7.64 -11.75
CA ASP A 271 14.31 8.97 -11.71
C ASP A 271 14.76 9.82 -12.90
N ALA A 272 16.06 9.88 -13.16
CA ALA A 272 16.63 10.65 -14.27
C ALA A 272 16.17 10.16 -15.64
N ASN A 273 15.89 8.86 -15.79
CA ASN A 273 15.46 8.24 -17.05
C ASN A 273 13.95 8.00 -17.10
N GLN A 274 13.21 8.27 -16.04
CA GLN A 274 11.80 7.90 -15.86
C GLN A 274 11.56 6.42 -16.24
N ALA A 275 12.50 5.55 -15.85
CA ALA A 275 12.43 4.13 -16.15
C ALA A 275 11.20 3.51 -15.47
N ASP A 276 10.52 2.58 -16.15
CA ASP A 276 9.33 1.92 -15.62
C ASP A 276 9.64 1.20 -14.31
N PHE A 277 8.91 1.54 -13.24
CA PHE A 277 9.19 1.02 -11.90
C PHE A 277 9.09 -0.51 -11.87
N THR A 278 7.98 -1.06 -12.27
CA THR A 278 7.70 -2.50 -12.19
C THR A 278 8.64 -3.31 -13.09
N LEU A 279 8.80 -2.87 -14.33
CA LEU A 279 9.63 -3.60 -15.30
C LEU A 279 11.12 -3.51 -14.98
N THR A 280 11.60 -2.41 -14.40
CA THR A 280 13.00 -2.31 -13.97
C THR A 280 13.35 -3.45 -13.01
N TRP A 281 12.55 -3.64 -11.97
CA TRP A 281 12.79 -4.71 -10.99
C TRP A 281 12.59 -6.10 -11.59
N ARG A 282 11.61 -6.29 -12.46
CA ARG A 282 11.34 -7.59 -13.08
C ARG A 282 12.45 -8.00 -14.06
N ARG A 283 12.84 -7.08 -14.96
CA ARG A 283 13.87 -7.33 -15.97
C ARG A 283 15.29 -7.40 -15.38
N LEU A 284 15.49 -6.86 -14.17
CA LEU A 284 16.76 -7.01 -13.46
C LEU A 284 17.08 -8.49 -13.19
N ALA A 285 16.08 -9.33 -12.92
CA ALA A 285 16.28 -10.78 -12.79
C ALA A 285 16.77 -11.43 -14.10
N ASP A 286 16.27 -10.95 -15.26
CA ASP A 286 16.77 -11.37 -16.56
C ASP A 286 18.23 -11.00 -16.75
N ALA A 287 18.58 -9.76 -16.39
CA ALA A 287 19.95 -9.26 -16.51
C ALA A 287 20.93 -10.03 -15.64
N VAL A 288 20.54 -10.39 -14.42
CA VAL A 288 21.32 -11.25 -13.50
C VAL A 288 21.53 -12.65 -14.11
N SER A 289 20.58 -13.15 -14.89
CA SER A 289 20.69 -14.43 -15.64
C SER A 289 21.50 -14.33 -16.94
N GLY A 290 22.07 -13.16 -17.24
CA GLY A 290 22.89 -12.91 -18.45
C GLY A 290 22.14 -12.27 -19.62
N ARG A 291 20.83 -12.03 -19.54
CA ARG A 291 20.04 -11.32 -20.55
C ARG A 291 19.92 -9.83 -20.21
N ARG A 292 20.98 -9.08 -20.43
CA ARG A 292 21.12 -7.68 -19.99
C ARG A 292 20.20 -6.69 -20.73
N ALA A 293 20.05 -6.88 -22.05
CA ALA A 293 19.37 -5.93 -22.93
C ALA A 293 17.94 -5.54 -22.44
N PRO A 294 17.05 -6.46 -22.00
CA PRO A 294 15.72 -6.07 -21.55
C PRO A 294 15.71 -5.10 -20.37
N PHE A 295 16.72 -5.15 -19.49
CA PHE A 295 16.89 -4.19 -18.39
C PHE A 295 17.48 -2.87 -18.89
N GLU A 296 18.60 -2.94 -19.65
CA GLU A 296 19.31 -1.75 -20.16
C GLU A 296 18.44 -0.90 -21.09
N ASP A 297 17.53 -1.53 -21.85
CA ASP A 297 16.61 -0.88 -22.77
C ASP A 297 15.52 -0.04 -22.10
N LEU A 298 15.35 -0.17 -20.77
CA LEU A 298 14.45 0.68 -19.99
C LEU A 298 15.04 2.07 -19.70
N PHE A 299 16.34 2.26 -19.94
CA PHE A 299 17.05 3.49 -19.62
C PHE A 299 17.46 4.22 -20.90
N ILE A 300 17.31 5.54 -20.92
CA ILE A 300 17.83 6.40 -21.99
C ILE A 300 19.37 6.36 -21.92
N ASP A 301 19.93 6.44 -20.70
CA ASP A 301 21.37 6.28 -20.46
C ASP A 301 21.73 4.80 -20.24
N ARG A 302 21.74 4.03 -21.32
CA ARG A 302 22.11 2.62 -21.28
C ARG A 302 23.53 2.35 -20.75
N PRO A 303 24.57 3.15 -21.08
CA PRO A 303 25.89 2.98 -20.49
C PRO A 303 25.90 3.10 -18.96
N ALA A 304 25.16 4.06 -18.40
CA ALA A 304 25.06 4.20 -16.94
C ALA A 304 24.32 3.00 -16.32
N ALA A 305 23.26 2.50 -16.97
CA ALA A 305 22.54 1.31 -16.52
C ALA A 305 23.43 0.06 -16.54
N ALA A 306 24.23 -0.11 -17.60
CA ALA A 306 25.19 -1.20 -17.73
C ALA A 306 26.28 -1.16 -16.65
N ALA A 307 26.85 0.02 -16.40
CA ALA A 307 27.86 0.22 -15.36
C ALA A 307 27.31 -0.03 -13.94
N TRP A 308 26.08 0.40 -13.67
CA TRP A 308 25.39 0.08 -12.42
C TRP A 308 25.14 -1.43 -12.26
N LEU A 309 24.69 -2.09 -13.33
CA LEU A 309 24.46 -3.55 -13.32
C LEU A 309 25.76 -4.32 -13.04
N ASP A 310 26.88 -3.91 -13.59
CA ASP A 310 28.18 -4.54 -13.30
C ASP A 310 28.54 -4.46 -11.81
N ARG A 311 28.22 -3.34 -11.12
CA ARG A 311 28.39 -3.19 -9.67
C ARG A 311 27.48 -4.17 -8.90
N LEU A 312 26.22 -4.34 -9.31
CA LEU A 312 25.32 -5.31 -8.69
C LEU A 312 25.84 -6.73 -8.88
N LEU A 313 26.28 -7.11 -10.08
CA LEU A 313 26.83 -8.43 -10.35
C LEU A 313 28.10 -8.71 -9.53
N ALA A 314 28.99 -7.73 -9.38
CA ALA A 314 30.15 -7.81 -8.50
C ALA A 314 29.73 -8.00 -7.02
N ARG A 315 28.65 -7.37 -6.58
CA ARG A 315 28.08 -7.55 -5.25
C ARG A 315 27.50 -8.97 -5.08
N HIS A 316 26.78 -9.52 -6.09
CA HIS A 316 26.27 -10.89 -6.07
C HIS A 316 27.41 -11.93 -5.99
N ALA A 317 28.52 -11.68 -6.66
CA ALA A 317 29.69 -12.58 -6.62
C ALA A 317 30.23 -12.74 -5.19
N GLN A 318 30.09 -11.73 -4.32
CA GLN A 318 30.49 -11.82 -2.91
C GLN A 318 29.56 -12.72 -2.08
N ASP A 319 28.31 -12.92 -2.52
CA ASP A 319 27.34 -13.80 -1.86
C ASP A 319 27.50 -15.27 -2.31
N GLY A 320 28.23 -15.53 -3.41
CA GLY A 320 28.59 -16.86 -3.90
C GLY A 320 27.39 -17.70 -4.37
N ARG A 321 26.24 -17.06 -4.63
CA ARG A 321 25.02 -17.76 -5.08
C ARG A 321 24.99 -17.89 -6.59
N PRO A 322 24.51 -19.04 -7.15
CA PRO A 322 24.31 -19.17 -8.59
C PRO A 322 23.35 -18.12 -9.14
N ALA A 323 23.69 -17.50 -10.27
CA ALA A 323 22.87 -16.43 -10.88
C ALA A 323 21.42 -16.87 -11.16
N ALA A 324 21.18 -18.12 -11.54
CA ALA A 324 19.85 -18.67 -11.77
C ALA A 324 19.01 -18.72 -10.48
N GLU A 325 19.60 -19.06 -9.34
CA GLU A 325 18.92 -19.05 -8.04
C GLU A 325 18.60 -17.63 -7.58
N VAL A 326 19.53 -16.69 -7.79
CA VAL A 326 19.31 -15.27 -7.48
C VAL A 326 18.15 -14.73 -8.33
N ALA A 327 18.16 -14.92 -9.63
CA ALA A 327 17.09 -14.49 -10.53
C ALA A 327 15.73 -15.12 -10.17
N GLN A 328 15.71 -16.41 -9.82
CA GLN A 328 14.48 -17.06 -9.36
C GLN A 328 13.97 -16.45 -8.05
N ALA A 329 14.85 -16.14 -7.09
CA ALA A 329 14.47 -15.47 -5.85
C ALA A 329 13.92 -14.04 -6.11
N MET A 330 14.57 -13.29 -7.00
CA MET A 330 14.12 -11.95 -7.42
C MET A 330 12.72 -12.01 -8.06
N ASN A 331 12.44 -12.99 -8.91
CA ASN A 331 11.14 -13.14 -9.57
C ASN A 331 10.00 -13.49 -8.61
N ARG A 332 10.29 -13.99 -7.41
CA ARG A 332 9.27 -14.24 -6.36
C ARG A 332 8.87 -12.99 -5.61
N VAL A 333 9.65 -11.91 -5.68
CA VAL A 333 9.41 -10.66 -4.95
C VAL A 333 9.22 -9.45 -5.88
N ASN A 334 9.61 -9.58 -7.15
CA ASN A 334 9.42 -8.57 -8.18
C ASN A 334 8.22 -8.96 -9.05
N PRO A 335 7.07 -8.27 -8.91
CA PRO A 335 5.87 -8.64 -9.66
C PRO A 335 6.04 -8.39 -11.16
N LEU A 336 5.35 -9.18 -11.95
CA LEU A 336 5.16 -8.98 -13.38
C LEU A 336 3.89 -8.16 -13.66
N TYR A 337 2.85 -8.40 -12.86
CA TYR A 337 1.56 -7.75 -13.01
C TYR A 337 1.27 -6.84 -11.81
N VAL A 338 0.96 -5.57 -12.10
CA VAL A 338 0.43 -4.60 -11.13
C VAL A 338 -0.78 -3.91 -11.75
N LEU A 339 -1.66 -3.35 -10.94
CA LEU A 339 -2.84 -2.64 -11.44
C LEU A 339 -2.45 -1.25 -11.94
N ARG A 340 -1.90 -1.18 -13.17
CA ARG A 340 -1.59 0.07 -13.85
C ARG A 340 -2.86 0.86 -14.13
N ASN A 341 -2.79 2.19 -14.14
CA ASN A 341 -3.95 3.04 -14.35
C ASN A 341 -4.66 2.76 -15.69
N HIS A 342 -3.92 2.50 -16.78
CA HIS A 342 -4.54 2.21 -18.08
C HIS A 342 -5.28 0.88 -18.10
N LEU A 343 -4.79 -0.14 -17.39
CA LEU A 343 -5.48 -1.44 -17.27
C LEU A 343 -6.79 -1.29 -16.49
N ALA A 344 -6.76 -0.51 -15.41
CA ALA A 344 -7.99 -0.19 -14.66
C ALA A 344 -8.99 0.58 -15.54
N GLU A 345 -8.52 1.53 -16.35
CA GLU A 345 -9.36 2.31 -17.26
C GLU A 345 -9.96 1.44 -18.37
N GLU A 346 -9.21 0.50 -18.95
CA GLU A 346 -9.74 -0.48 -19.92
C GLU A 346 -10.87 -1.32 -19.30
N ALA A 347 -10.66 -1.82 -18.08
CA ALA A 347 -11.67 -2.57 -17.34
C ALA A 347 -12.93 -1.74 -17.03
N ILE A 348 -12.75 -0.46 -16.67
CA ILE A 348 -13.85 0.47 -16.42
C ILE A 348 -14.66 0.71 -17.72
N ARG A 349 -13.98 0.92 -18.85
CA ARG A 349 -14.65 1.14 -20.15
C ARG A 349 -15.46 -0.08 -20.57
N ALA A 350 -14.92 -1.29 -20.41
CA ALA A 350 -15.65 -2.53 -20.67
C ALA A 350 -16.85 -2.68 -19.73
N ALA A 351 -16.67 -2.46 -18.44
CA ALA A 351 -17.72 -2.56 -17.43
C ALA A 351 -18.89 -1.58 -17.68
N LYS A 352 -18.64 -0.37 -18.20
CA LYS A 352 -19.68 0.60 -18.59
C LYS A 352 -20.62 0.07 -19.67
N THR A 353 -20.19 -0.90 -20.48
CA THR A 353 -21.00 -1.56 -21.49
C THR A 353 -21.58 -2.90 -21.05
N GLY A 354 -21.41 -3.24 -19.76
CA GLY A 354 -21.88 -4.50 -19.17
C GLY A 354 -20.92 -5.67 -19.33
N ASP A 355 -19.70 -5.46 -19.86
CA ASP A 355 -18.68 -6.49 -20.00
C ASP A 355 -17.73 -6.50 -18.79
N ALA A 356 -17.78 -7.59 -18.01
CA ALA A 356 -16.90 -7.82 -16.87
C ALA A 356 -15.62 -8.62 -17.20
N GLY A 357 -15.44 -9.03 -18.45
CA GLY A 357 -14.35 -9.95 -18.86
C GLY A 357 -12.94 -9.40 -18.56
N GLU A 358 -12.75 -8.10 -18.70
CA GLU A 358 -11.47 -7.46 -18.37
C GLU A 358 -11.23 -7.39 -16.85
N ILE A 359 -12.28 -7.18 -16.05
CA ILE A 359 -12.20 -7.26 -14.57
C ILE A 359 -11.78 -8.67 -14.15
N ASP A 360 -12.41 -9.71 -14.70
CA ASP A 360 -12.09 -11.11 -14.37
C ASP A 360 -10.65 -11.47 -14.78
N THR A 361 -10.21 -10.99 -15.92
CA THR A 361 -8.83 -11.18 -16.42
C THR A 361 -7.82 -10.53 -15.48
N LEU A 362 -8.02 -9.25 -15.15
CA LEU A 362 -7.16 -8.54 -14.20
C LEU A 362 -7.17 -9.20 -12.83
N MET A 363 -8.33 -9.61 -12.33
CA MET A 363 -8.45 -10.30 -11.05
C MET A 363 -7.61 -11.58 -11.01
N LYS A 364 -7.63 -12.37 -12.09
CA LYS A 364 -6.81 -13.59 -12.22
C LYS A 364 -5.31 -13.26 -12.16
N LEU A 365 -4.86 -12.27 -12.92
CA LEU A 365 -3.44 -11.90 -13.02
C LEU A 365 -2.92 -11.29 -11.71
N LEU A 366 -3.69 -10.37 -11.12
CA LEU A 366 -3.34 -9.64 -9.91
C LEU A 366 -3.32 -10.54 -8.65
N ARG A 367 -4.02 -11.67 -8.65
CA ARG A 367 -3.93 -12.69 -7.58
C ARG A 367 -2.68 -13.56 -7.67
N ALA A 368 -2.01 -13.60 -8.83
CA ALA A 368 -0.76 -14.33 -9.03
C ALA A 368 0.30 -13.44 -9.70
N PRO A 369 0.66 -12.27 -9.11
CA PRO A 369 1.38 -11.20 -9.78
C PRO A 369 2.83 -11.54 -10.12
N PHE A 370 3.40 -12.57 -9.52
CA PHE A 370 4.78 -13.00 -9.72
C PHE A 370 4.94 -14.08 -10.76
N THR A 371 3.83 -14.73 -11.19
CA THR A 371 3.85 -15.88 -12.09
C THR A 371 3.52 -15.44 -13.51
N GLU A 372 4.43 -15.67 -14.44
CA GLU A 372 4.20 -15.42 -15.85
C GLU A 372 3.08 -16.34 -16.38
N GLN A 373 2.15 -15.78 -17.14
CA GLN A 373 1.01 -16.48 -17.72
C GLN A 373 1.00 -16.27 -19.24
N ALA A 374 1.12 -17.34 -20.00
CA ALA A 374 1.14 -17.29 -21.47
C ALA A 374 -0.17 -16.71 -22.02
N GLY A 375 -0.05 -15.82 -23.01
CA GLY A 375 -1.18 -15.12 -23.63
C GLY A 375 -1.62 -13.85 -22.91
N TYR A 376 -0.91 -13.44 -21.84
CA TYR A 376 -1.21 -12.22 -21.08
C TYR A 376 -0.06 -11.22 -21.07
N GLU A 377 0.82 -11.27 -22.06
CA GLU A 377 2.03 -10.44 -22.19
C GLU A 377 1.70 -8.94 -22.24
N LYS A 378 0.54 -8.57 -22.82
CA LYS A 378 0.08 -7.18 -22.89
C LYS A 378 -0.05 -6.52 -21.50
N TYR A 379 -0.43 -7.29 -20.48
CA TYR A 379 -0.62 -6.79 -19.10
C TYR A 379 0.70 -6.58 -18.33
N ALA A 380 1.79 -7.08 -18.89
CA ALA A 380 3.15 -6.95 -18.37
C ALA A 380 4.03 -6.04 -19.23
N SER A 381 3.44 -5.26 -20.14
CA SER A 381 4.15 -4.36 -21.05
C SER A 381 4.16 -2.92 -20.52
N LEU A 382 4.95 -2.08 -21.18
CA LEU A 382 4.92 -0.63 -20.94
C LEU A 382 3.52 -0.08 -21.21
N PRO A 383 3.10 0.94 -20.46
CA PRO A 383 1.81 1.60 -20.72
C PRO A 383 1.81 2.22 -22.13
N PRO A 384 0.67 2.24 -22.81
CA PRO A 384 0.53 2.92 -24.09
C PRO A 384 0.59 4.44 -23.91
N ASP A 385 0.93 5.18 -24.97
CA ASP A 385 1.11 6.64 -24.92
C ASP A 385 -0.12 7.39 -24.38
N TRP A 386 -1.34 6.91 -24.66
CA TRP A 386 -2.56 7.53 -24.18
C TRP A 386 -2.72 7.44 -22.65
N ALA A 387 -2.02 6.52 -22.00
CA ALA A 387 -2.06 6.36 -20.54
C ALA A 387 -1.50 7.58 -19.79
N ASN A 388 -0.61 8.34 -20.42
CA ASN A 388 -0.02 9.56 -19.84
C ASN A 388 -1.06 10.67 -19.56
N GLY A 389 -2.24 10.60 -20.18
CA GLY A 389 -3.34 11.52 -19.96
C GLY A 389 -4.35 11.09 -18.91
N ILE A 390 -4.13 9.98 -18.20
CA ILE A 390 -5.05 9.51 -17.16
C ILE A 390 -4.83 10.31 -15.88
N GLU A 391 -5.84 11.07 -15.49
CA GLU A 391 -5.88 11.78 -14.21
C GLU A 391 -6.78 11.04 -13.23
N VAL A 392 -6.31 10.88 -11.99
CA VAL A 392 -7.06 10.28 -10.89
C VAL A 392 -7.21 11.33 -9.79
N SER A 393 -8.43 11.56 -9.33
CA SER A 393 -8.75 12.58 -8.31
C SER A 393 -9.58 12.00 -7.16
N CYS A 394 -9.73 12.78 -6.08
CA CYS A 394 -10.57 12.41 -4.94
C CYS A 394 -12.06 12.32 -5.29
N SER A 395 -12.48 12.91 -6.41
CA SER A 395 -13.85 12.82 -6.94
C SER A 395 -14.06 11.58 -7.82
N SER A 396 -12.99 10.83 -8.02
CA SER A 396 -12.99 9.66 -8.90
C SER A 396 -13.50 8.42 -8.19
#